data_05c2d0d62eab7706152ca59489534b36
#
_entry.id   05c2d0d62eab7706152ca59489534b36
#
_cell.length_a   1.000
_cell.length_b   1.000
_cell.length_c   1.000
_cell.angle_alpha   90.00
_cell.angle_beta   90.00
_cell.angle_gamma   90.00
#
_symmetry.space_group_name_H-M   'P 1'
#
loop_
_entity.id
_entity.type
_entity.pdbx_description
1 polymer ?
#
loop_
_entity_poly.entity_id
_entity_poly.type
_entity_poly.pdbx_seq_one_letter_code
_entity_poly.pdbx_strand_id
1 'polypeptide(L)'
;TLSLHDALPILAVGAYQALYQSGLRIPQDMAVVGYDDIELARYMTPPLTTIHQPKDELGELAIDVLIHRMAQPALQQQRLQLTPVLMERGSV
;
A
#
# COMPACT_ATOMS: atom_id res chain seq x y z
N THR A 1 14.74 9.90 9.40
CA THR A 1 13.94 8.68 9.65
C THR A 1 13.03 8.42 8.47
N LEU A 2 13.05 7.20 7.97
CA LEU A 2 12.09 6.77 6.96
C LEU A 2 10.71 6.66 7.59
N SER A 3 9.69 7.18 6.90
CA SER A 3 8.33 6.88 7.30
C SER A 3 8.03 5.40 7.07
N LEU A 4 7.08 4.85 7.78
CA LEU A 4 6.68 3.46 7.59
C LEU A 4 6.22 3.21 6.14
N HIS A 5 5.56 4.17 5.53
CA HIS A 5 5.10 4.07 4.15
C HIS A 5 6.24 4.02 3.13
N ASP A 6 7.31 4.77 3.36
CA ASP A 6 8.47 4.76 2.48
C ASP A 6 9.31 3.50 2.67
N ALA A 7 9.37 2.97 3.89
CA ALA A 7 10.17 1.81 4.23
C ALA A 7 9.55 0.48 3.76
N LEU A 8 8.22 0.35 3.75
CA LEU A 8 7.55 -0.92 3.49
C LEU A 8 7.88 -1.54 2.13
N PRO A 9 7.91 -0.80 1.00
CA PRO A 9 8.31 -1.38 -0.28
C PRO A 9 9.76 -1.85 -0.29
N ILE A 10 10.66 -1.09 0.32
CA ILE A 10 12.09 -1.44 0.43
C ILE A 10 12.26 -2.66 1.31
N LEU A 11 11.50 -2.75 2.40
CA LEU A 11 11.52 -3.91 3.30
C LEU A 11 11.06 -5.19 2.60
N ALA A 12 10.03 -5.12 1.76
CA ALA A 12 9.56 -6.29 1.01
C ALA A 12 10.63 -6.82 0.05
N VAL A 13 11.31 -5.93 -0.67
CA VAL A 13 12.42 -6.29 -1.56
C VAL A 13 13.55 -6.93 -0.77
N GLY A 14 13.92 -6.32 0.36
CA GLY A 14 14.95 -6.86 1.25
C GLY A 14 14.57 -8.21 1.83
N ALA A 15 13.31 -8.42 2.19
CA ALA A 15 12.81 -9.70 2.67
C ALA A 15 12.92 -10.78 1.60
N TYR A 16 12.55 -10.48 0.36
CA TYR A 16 12.70 -11.41 -0.76
C TYR A 16 14.16 -11.82 -0.94
N GLN A 17 15.05 -10.85 -0.95
CA GLN A 17 16.47 -11.12 -1.12
C GLN A 17 17.02 -11.99 0.00
N ALA A 18 16.69 -11.69 1.24
CA ALA A 18 17.13 -12.47 2.40
C ALA A 18 16.62 -13.91 2.35
N LEU A 19 15.36 -14.10 1.98
CA LEU A 19 14.76 -15.43 1.87
C LEU A 19 15.44 -16.24 0.76
N TYR A 20 15.66 -15.66 -0.41
CA TYR A 20 16.34 -16.35 -1.51
C TYR A 20 17.80 -16.67 -1.19
N GLN A 21 18.51 -15.80 -0.51
CA GLN A 21 19.87 -16.08 -0.06
C GLN A 21 19.93 -17.22 0.96
N SER A 22 18.87 -17.39 1.73
CA SER A 22 18.73 -18.50 2.68
C SER A 22 18.22 -19.78 2.04
N GLY A 23 17.98 -19.81 0.74
CA GLY A 23 17.46 -20.97 0.03
C GLY A 23 15.98 -21.23 0.24
N LEU A 24 15.24 -20.25 0.76
CA LEU A 24 13.81 -20.38 0.99
C LEU A 24 13.02 -19.89 -0.24
N ARG A 25 11.90 -20.54 -0.47
CA ARG A 25 11.02 -20.23 -1.62
C ARG A 25 9.82 -19.42 -1.16
N ILE A 26 9.35 -18.54 -2.04
CA ILE A 26 8.16 -17.74 -1.82
C ILE A 26 7.12 -18.16 -2.87
N PRO A 27 5.90 -18.57 -2.48
CA PRO A 27 5.33 -18.65 -1.12
C PRO A 27 5.51 -20.00 -0.43
N GLN A 28 6.17 -20.98 -1.06
CA GLN A 28 6.18 -22.37 -0.60
C GLN A 28 6.73 -22.52 0.82
N ASP A 29 7.82 -21.84 1.13
CA ASP A 29 8.47 -21.89 2.44
C ASP A 29 8.07 -20.69 3.32
N MET A 30 7.82 -19.53 2.72
CA MET A 30 7.47 -18.31 3.42
C MET A 30 6.56 -17.45 2.55
N ALA A 31 5.39 -17.12 3.06
CA ALA A 31 4.51 -16.13 2.43
C ALA A 31 4.95 -14.71 2.81
N VAL A 32 4.86 -13.79 1.87
CA VAL A 32 5.20 -12.39 2.10
C VAL A 32 4.04 -11.51 1.68
N VAL A 33 3.67 -10.58 2.57
CA VAL A 33 2.63 -9.59 2.33
C VAL A 33 3.23 -8.20 2.52
N GLY A 34 2.99 -7.34 1.56
CA GLY A 34 3.41 -5.94 1.64
C GLY A 34 2.25 -5.01 1.95
N TYR A 35 2.54 -3.73 1.92
CA TYR A 35 1.57 -2.68 2.14
C TYR A 35 1.81 -1.55 1.14
N ASP A 36 0.73 -0.90 0.71
CA ASP A 36 0.76 0.30 -0.12
C ASP A 36 0.77 0.07 -1.64
N ASP A 37 0.77 -1.17 -2.09
CA ASP A 37 0.63 -1.59 -3.49
C ASP A 37 1.33 -0.66 -4.50
N ILE A 38 2.61 -0.45 -4.32
CA ILE A 38 3.42 0.28 -5.30
C ILE A 38 3.56 -0.56 -6.58
N GLU A 39 3.82 0.10 -7.70
CA GLU A 39 3.93 -0.58 -8.98
C GLU A 39 4.98 -1.70 -8.98
N LEU A 40 6.09 -1.50 -8.28
CA LEU A 40 7.15 -2.50 -8.15
C LEU A 40 6.62 -3.85 -7.64
N ALA A 41 5.58 -3.86 -6.81
CA ALA A 41 5.01 -5.10 -6.28
C ALA A 41 4.58 -6.07 -7.38
N ARG A 42 4.12 -5.56 -8.52
CA ARG A 42 3.67 -6.38 -9.65
C ARG A 42 4.82 -7.05 -10.39
N TYR A 43 6.01 -6.48 -10.32
CA TYR A 43 7.18 -6.95 -11.04
C TYR A 43 8.13 -7.79 -10.20
N MET A 44 7.82 -8.00 -8.93
CA MET A 44 8.58 -8.92 -8.09
C MET A 44 8.31 -10.36 -8.49
N THR A 45 9.22 -11.26 -8.17
CA THR A 45 9.10 -12.70 -8.49
C THR A 45 9.09 -13.52 -7.20
N PRO A 46 7.95 -14.07 -6.77
CA PRO A 46 6.61 -13.88 -7.35
C PRO A 46 6.05 -12.46 -7.08
N PRO A 47 5.02 -12.04 -7.82
CA PRO A 47 4.39 -10.75 -7.57
C PRO A 47 3.89 -10.64 -6.14
N LEU A 48 4.12 -9.50 -5.52
CA LEU A 48 3.85 -9.29 -4.09
C LEU A 48 2.37 -9.05 -3.83
N THR A 49 1.80 -9.85 -2.95
CA THR A 49 0.50 -9.59 -2.34
C THR A 49 0.63 -8.38 -1.43
N THR A 50 -0.25 -7.42 -1.58
CA THR A 50 -0.16 -6.16 -0.84
C THR A 50 -1.54 -5.58 -0.59
N ILE A 51 -1.61 -4.70 0.40
CA ILE A 51 -2.82 -3.92 0.68
C ILE A 51 -2.76 -2.66 -0.16
N HIS A 52 -3.77 -2.48 -1.03
CA HIS A 52 -3.91 -1.32 -1.89
C HIS A 52 -4.73 -0.25 -1.19
N GLN A 53 -4.17 0.95 -1.06
CA GLN A 53 -4.90 2.13 -0.60
C GLN A 53 -5.40 2.91 -1.81
N PRO A 54 -6.68 3.36 -1.81
CA PRO A 54 -7.22 4.15 -2.93
C PRO A 54 -6.74 5.60 -2.84
N LYS A 55 -5.46 5.82 -3.08
CA LYS A 55 -4.82 7.15 -2.89
C LYS A 55 -5.37 8.21 -3.80
N ASP A 56 -5.64 7.87 -5.06
CA ASP A 56 -6.15 8.82 -6.04
C ASP A 56 -7.57 9.27 -5.66
N GLU A 57 -8.43 8.31 -5.30
CA GLU A 57 -9.77 8.62 -4.83
C GLU A 57 -9.74 9.45 -3.55
N LEU A 58 -8.85 9.11 -2.63
CA LEU A 58 -8.69 9.85 -1.38
C LEU A 58 -8.26 11.29 -1.65
N GLY A 59 -7.31 11.48 -2.57
CA GLY A 59 -6.85 12.82 -2.96
C GLY A 59 -7.95 13.66 -3.61
N GLU A 60 -8.69 13.09 -4.54
CA GLU A 60 -9.83 13.77 -5.17
C GLU A 60 -10.89 14.17 -4.14
N LEU A 61 -11.23 13.25 -3.26
CA LEU A 61 -12.24 13.48 -2.23
C LEU A 61 -11.78 14.56 -1.23
N ALA A 62 -10.51 14.57 -0.87
CA ALA A 62 -9.95 15.58 0.01
C ALA A 62 -10.03 16.98 -0.61
N ILE A 63 -9.75 17.10 -1.90
CA ILE A 63 -9.86 18.37 -2.63
C ILE A 63 -11.30 18.83 -2.71
N ASP A 64 -12.23 17.95 -3.02
CA ASP A 64 -13.67 18.27 -3.09
C ASP A 64 -14.17 18.77 -1.73
N VAL A 65 -13.83 18.11 -0.64
CA VAL A 65 -14.21 18.55 0.71
C VAL A 65 -13.62 19.93 1.01
N LEU A 66 -12.36 20.16 0.67
CA LEU A 66 -11.70 21.43 0.91
C LEU A 66 -12.39 22.57 0.14
N ILE A 67 -12.72 22.37 -1.12
CA ILE A 67 -13.41 23.36 -1.94
C ILE A 67 -14.77 23.71 -1.33
N HIS A 68 -15.53 22.69 -0.91
CA HIS A 68 -16.83 22.91 -0.29
C HIS A 68 -16.72 23.68 1.02
N ARG A 69 -15.71 23.39 1.85
CA ARG A 69 -15.49 24.11 3.10
C ARG A 69 -15.03 25.54 2.89
N MET A 70 -14.26 25.80 1.84
CA MET A 70 -13.88 27.17 1.49
C MET A 70 -15.09 28.01 1.05
N ALA A 71 -16.04 27.41 0.34
CA ALA A 71 -17.27 28.06 -0.08
C ALA A 71 -18.25 28.25 1.08
N GLN A 72 -18.25 27.35 2.06
CA GLN A 72 -19.15 27.35 3.23
C GLN A 72 -18.37 27.11 4.51
N PRO A 73 -17.69 28.12 5.06
CA PRO A 73 -16.83 27.93 6.24
C PRO A 73 -17.56 27.42 7.49
N ALA A 74 -18.89 27.54 7.52
CA ALA A 74 -19.71 27.08 8.64
C ALA A 74 -20.01 25.56 8.61
N LEU A 75 -19.61 24.85 7.54
CA LEU A 75 -19.81 23.41 7.48
C LEU A 75 -19.05 22.70 8.58
N GLN A 76 -19.67 21.65 9.14
CA GLN A 76 -19.04 20.80 10.13
C GLN A 76 -17.87 20.04 9.52
N GLN A 77 -16.88 19.76 10.36
CA GLN A 77 -15.76 18.91 9.98
C GLN A 77 -16.27 17.53 9.59
N GLN A 78 -15.85 17.07 8.41
CA GLN A 78 -16.20 15.73 7.91
C GLN A 78 -15.00 14.79 8.07
N ARG A 79 -15.33 13.54 8.46
CA ARG A 79 -14.34 12.46 8.51
C ARG A 79 -14.68 11.48 7.40
N LEU A 80 -13.75 11.32 6.46
CA LEU A 80 -13.91 10.42 5.33
C LEU A 80 -12.97 9.23 5.47
N GLN A 81 -13.51 8.04 5.22
CA GLN A 81 -12.72 6.81 5.23
C GLN A 81 -12.97 6.04 3.95
N LEU A 82 -11.89 5.59 3.31
CA LEU A 82 -11.92 4.65 2.20
C LEU A 82 -11.36 3.32 2.68
N THR A 83 -11.99 2.23 2.25
CA THR A 83 -11.58 0.89 2.65
C THR A 83 -10.42 0.41 1.79
N PRO A 84 -9.26 0.03 2.40
CA PRO A 84 -8.18 -0.60 1.65
C PRO A 84 -8.60 -1.97 1.14
N VAL A 85 -7.99 -2.39 0.03
CA VAL A 85 -8.29 -3.67 -0.62
C VAL A 85 -7.05 -4.54 -0.63
N LEU A 86 -7.20 -5.82 -0.27
CA LEU A 86 -6.12 -6.79 -0.41
C LEU A 86 -5.99 -7.19 -1.87
N MET A 87 -4.81 -6.94 -2.43
CA MET A 87 -4.43 -7.36 -3.78
C MET A 87 -3.65 -8.66 -3.66
N GLU A 88 -4.35 -9.78 -3.75
CA GLU A 88 -3.74 -11.10 -3.64
C GLU A 88 -3.01 -11.46 -4.92
N ARG A 89 -1.72 -11.81 -4.79
CA ARG A 89 -0.85 -12.20 -5.89
C ARG A 89 -0.10 -13.49 -5.54
N GLY A 90 1.02 -13.74 -6.20
CA GLY A 90 1.75 -14.99 -6.09
C GLY A 90 2.57 -15.20 -4.82
N SER A 91 2.72 -14.18 -3.96
CA SER A 91 3.57 -14.28 -2.76
C SER A 91 2.90 -14.94 -1.55
N VAL A 92 1.66 -15.34 -1.69
CA VAL A 92 0.91 -16.04 -0.64
C VAL A 92 0.33 -17.35 -1.14
#